data_b39272d88f8ece3ccd224b35a31d9bd4
#
_entry.id   b39272d88f8ece3ccd224b35a31d9bd4
#
_cell.length_a   1.000
_cell.length_b   1.000
_cell.length_c   1.000
_cell.angle_alpha   90.00
_cell.angle_beta   90.00
_cell.angle_gamma   90.00
#
_symmetry.space_group_name_H-M   'P 1'
#
loop_
_entity.id
_entity.type
_entity.pdbx_description
1 polymer ?
#
loop_
_entity_poly.entity_id
_entity_poly.type
_entity_poly.pdbx_seq_one_letter_code
_entity_poly.pdbx_strand_id
1 'polypeptide(L)'
;MTKKIAVINDLSGFGRCSLTAAISVISAMGIQACPLPTAILTAQTGYPHYYLDDYTDKMDIYRQEWQKMGQHFDGIYTGFVASEAQIDQIFHFIDTFYTSDTFLLVDPIMGDDGIKYDMFTPKLLEKMNALVGEADIITPNLTELCLLTDADYDAIIDIADTRILIDVIGELASTLLPPDSDNSNTLDSRQTSKKEKEIIVTGIHCKNEHGQKMMGNLYVSKDTRKLFAFPHVGGSYSGTGDLFASCIAAGKCRGDGIPELIQLSGTFLEQAIKDSAEENVPYPDGTNYEKYLYMLIKK
;
A
#
# COMPACT_ATOMS: atom_id res chain seq x y z
N MET A 1 -7.92 1.16 25.09
CA MET A 1 -8.25 2.29 24.18
C MET A 1 -8.39 1.74 22.77
N THR A 2 -9.17 2.40 21.90
CA THR A 2 -9.23 2.05 20.48
C THR A 2 -7.87 2.33 19.85
N LYS A 3 -7.33 1.37 19.09
CA LYS A 3 -6.08 1.51 18.35
C LYS A 3 -6.25 2.52 17.23
N LYS A 4 -5.17 3.21 16.84
CA LYS A 4 -5.18 4.32 15.88
C LYS A 4 -4.12 4.14 14.80
N ILE A 5 -4.49 4.46 13.56
CA ILE A 5 -3.55 4.54 12.43
C ILE A 5 -3.58 5.96 11.89
N ALA A 6 -2.41 6.61 11.79
CA ALA A 6 -2.25 7.81 10.97
C ALA A 6 -2.22 7.40 9.51
N VAL A 7 -3.15 7.92 8.70
CA VAL A 7 -3.26 7.61 7.28
C VAL A 7 -2.89 8.84 6.47
N ILE A 8 -1.74 8.80 5.79
CA ILE A 8 -1.17 9.89 5.00
C ILE A 8 -1.40 9.58 3.52
N ASN A 9 -2.43 10.18 2.92
CA ASN A 9 -2.85 9.92 1.55
C ASN A 9 -3.68 11.11 1.03
N ASP A 10 -4.03 11.18 -0.25
CA ASP A 10 -4.94 12.20 -0.75
C ASP A 10 -6.40 11.97 -0.32
N LEU A 11 -7.20 13.04 -0.37
CA LEU A 11 -8.64 12.99 -0.16
C LEU A 11 -9.37 13.35 -1.45
N SER A 12 -9.89 12.37 -2.13
CA SER A 12 -10.66 12.54 -3.36
C SER A 12 -12.18 12.54 -3.08
N GLY A 13 -12.90 13.56 -3.58
CA GLY A 13 -14.34 13.72 -3.39
C GLY A 13 -15.16 12.69 -4.19
N PHE A 14 -14.74 12.41 -5.44
CA PHE A 14 -15.25 11.34 -6.27
C PHE A 14 -14.16 10.31 -6.55
N GLY A 15 -14.55 9.04 -6.61
CA GLY A 15 -13.70 7.88 -6.70
C GLY A 15 -13.56 7.20 -5.33
N ARG A 16 -13.59 5.85 -5.36
CA ARG A 16 -13.47 5.00 -4.17
C ARG A 16 -12.01 4.61 -3.95
N CYS A 17 -11.18 5.57 -3.60
CA CYS A 17 -9.73 5.44 -3.46
C CYS A 17 -9.20 6.22 -2.26
N SER A 18 -7.93 6.12 -2.02
CA SER A 18 -7.15 6.94 -1.09
C SER A 18 -7.78 7.04 0.32
N LEU A 19 -7.88 8.22 0.93
CA LEU A 19 -8.42 8.40 2.28
C LEU A 19 -9.88 7.96 2.42
N THR A 20 -10.72 8.10 1.39
CA THR A 20 -12.13 7.66 1.47
C THR A 20 -12.24 6.14 1.61
N ALA A 21 -11.46 5.40 0.87
CA ALA A 21 -11.34 3.94 0.98
C ALA A 21 -10.72 3.53 2.32
N ALA A 22 -9.58 4.15 2.68
CA ALA A 22 -8.84 3.83 3.90
C ALA A 22 -9.68 4.05 5.17
N ILE A 23 -10.36 5.20 5.30
CA ILE A 23 -11.23 5.49 6.45
C ILE A 23 -12.34 4.44 6.57
N SER A 24 -12.96 4.06 5.45
CA SER A 24 -14.06 3.10 5.44
C SER A 24 -13.61 1.72 5.90
N VAL A 25 -12.52 1.20 5.32
CA VAL A 25 -11.98 -0.13 5.61
C VAL A 25 -11.42 -0.20 7.03
N ILE A 26 -10.57 0.75 7.42
CA ILE A 26 -9.92 0.76 8.74
C ILE A 26 -10.98 0.86 9.84
N SER A 27 -12.02 1.71 9.65
CA SER A 27 -13.11 1.84 10.61
C SER A 27 -13.96 0.57 10.70
N ALA A 28 -14.27 -0.08 9.56
CA ALA A 28 -15.01 -1.35 9.54
C ALA A 28 -14.25 -2.47 10.29
N MET A 29 -12.92 -2.43 10.28
CA MET A 29 -12.06 -3.36 11.03
C MET A 29 -11.90 -3.00 12.52
N GLY A 30 -12.57 -1.95 13.01
CA GLY A 30 -12.59 -1.55 14.44
C GLY A 30 -11.39 -0.70 14.87
N ILE A 31 -10.66 -0.13 13.94
CA ILE A 31 -9.50 0.73 14.20
C ILE A 31 -9.87 2.19 13.86
N GLN A 32 -9.36 3.15 14.62
CA GLN A 32 -9.54 4.57 14.31
C GLN A 32 -8.58 5.00 13.19
N ALA A 33 -9.11 5.38 12.04
CA ALA A 33 -8.35 6.08 11.01
C ALA A 33 -8.19 7.55 11.40
N CYS A 34 -6.96 8.06 11.40
CA CYS A 34 -6.62 9.46 11.61
C CYS A 34 -6.06 10.04 10.31
N PRO A 35 -6.89 10.67 9.45
CA PRO A 35 -6.48 11.10 8.12
C PRO A 35 -5.59 12.35 8.18
N LEU A 36 -4.47 12.31 7.43
CA LEU A 36 -3.59 13.43 7.13
C LEU A 36 -3.56 13.58 5.59
N PRO A 37 -4.28 14.55 5.02
CA PRO A 37 -4.31 14.72 3.57
C PRO A 37 -2.96 15.19 3.00
N THR A 38 -2.52 14.59 1.88
CA THR A 38 -1.42 15.08 1.04
C THR A 38 -1.93 16.06 -0.02
N ALA A 39 -3.15 15.85 -0.49
CA ALA A 39 -3.89 16.71 -1.40
C ALA A 39 -5.40 16.56 -1.16
N ILE A 40 -6.19 17.56 -1.55
CA ILE A 40 -7.64 17.47 -1.58
C ILE A 40 -8.09 17.66 -3.02
N LEU A 41 -8.79 16.66 -3.55
CA LEU A 41 -9.26 16.65 -4.94
C LEU A 41 -10.79 16.64 -4.99
N THR A 42 -11.36 17.33 -5.98
CA THR A 42 -12.79 17.22 -6.27
C THR A 42 -13.18 15.84 -6.80
N ALA A 43 -12.27 15.20 -7.54
CA ALA A 43 -12.35 13.82 -8.01
C ALA A 43 -10.93 13.28 -8.18
N GLN A 44 -10.76 11.96 -8.11
CA GLN A 44 -9.45 11.32 -8.32
C GLN A 44 -8.95 11.57 -9.78
N THR A 45 -7.63 11.47 -9.99
CA THR A 45 -6.94 11.91 -11.22
C THR A 45 -7.31 11.13 -12.49
N GLY A 46 -7.96 9.99 -12.39
CA GLY A 46 -8.47 9.22 -13.54
C GLY A 46 -9.75 9.80 -14.17
N TYR A 47 -10.39 10.81 -13.56
CA TYR A 47 -11.47 11.54 -14.19
C TYR A 47 -10.94 12.62 -15.14
N PRO A 48 -11.67 12.95 -16.23
CA PRO A 48 -11.21 13.93 -17.22
C PRO A 48 -11.14 15.36 -16.66
N HIS A 49 -11.83 15.63 -15.57
CA HIS A 49 -11.88 16.93 -14.91
C HIS A 49 -11.81 16.76 -13.40
N TYR A 50 -10.82 17.40 -12.79
CA TYR A 50 -10.69 17.51 -11.34
C TYR A 50 -9.95 18.81 -10.99
N TYR A 51 -10.13 19.27 -9.78
CA TYR A 51 -9.32 20.31 -9.14
C TYR A 51 -8.55 19.68 -8.00
N LEU A 52 -7.27 20.02 -7.90
CA LEU A 52 -6.38 19.55 -6.85
C LEU A 52 -5.87 20.73 -6.05
N ASP A 53 -6.05 20.67 -4.73
CA ASP A 53 -5.44 21.57 -3.75
C ASP A 53 -4.30 20.82 -3.06
N ASP A 54 -3.06 21.29 -3.27
CA ASP A 54 -1.86 20.71 -2.66
C ASP A 54 -1.84 21.02 -1.16
N TYR A 55 -1.70 20.00 -0.34
CA TYR A 55 -1.77 20.14 1.12
C TYR A 55 -0.39 20.10 1.79
N THR A 56 0.70 20.17 1.03
CA THR A 56 2.09 20.06 1.51
C THR A 56 2.37 21.00 2.70
N ASP A 57 2.01 22.28 2.57
CA ASP A 57 2.22 23.29 3.62
C ASP A 57 1.39 23.06 4.89
N LYS A 58 0.37 22.20 4.83
CA LYS A 58 -0.51 21.90 5.96
C LYS A 58 -0.08 20.64 6.72
N MET A 59 0.70 19.75 6.08
CA MET A 59 1.09 18.48 6.69
C MET A 59 1.86 18.69 8.00
N ASP A 60 2.78 19.64 8.04
CA ASP A 60 3.54 19.95 9.27
C ASP A 60 2.65 20.53 10.39
N ILE A 61 1.58 21.26 10.04
CA ILE A 61 0.60 21.77 11.00
C ILE A 61 -0.10 20.59 11.69
N TYR A 62 -0.54 19.56 10.94
CA TYR A 62 -1.12 18.34 11.50
C TYR A 62 -0.16 17.66 12.48
N ARG A 63 1.10 17.46 12.07
CA ARG A 63 2.14 16.87 12.92
C ARG A 63 2.30 17.62 14.23
N GLN A 64 2.46 18.96 14.16
CA GLN A 64 2.67 19.80 15.33
C GLN A 64 1.46 19.81 16.27
N GLU A 65 0.23 19.94 15.73
CA GLU A 65 -0.98 19.94 16.56
C GLU A 65 -1.22 18.56 17.22
N TRP A 66 -1.02 17.46 16.49
CA TRP A 66 -1.14 16.13 17.09
C TRP A 66 -0.05 15.85 18.13
N GLN A 67 1.16 16.37 17.95
CA GLN A 67 2.23 16.33 18.95
C GLN A 67 1.85 17.11 20.22
N LYS A 68 1.33 18.33 20.07
CA LYS A 68 0.84 19.14 21.22
C LYS A 68 -0.31 18.45 21.96
N MET A 69 -1.17 17.73 21.24
CA MET A 69 -2.25 16.93 21.82
C MET A 69 -1.76 15.63 22.48
N GLY A 70 -0.47 15.32 22.42
CA GLY A 70 0.11 14.08 22.97
C GLY A 70 -0.42 12.82 22.27
N GLN A 71 -0.71 12.88 20.95
CA GLN A 71 -1.24 11.73 20.23
C GLN A 71 -0.17 10.66 20.02
N HIS A 72 -0.62 9.40 20.01
CA HIS A 72 0.17 8.22 19.69
C HIS A 72 -0.57 7.40 18.65
N PHE A 73 0.18 6.69 17.79
CA PHE A 73 -0.36 5.84 16.73
C PHE A 73 0.21 4.44 16.86
N ASP A 74 -0.65 3.43 16.72
CA ASP A 74 -0.25 2.02 16.63
C ASP A 74 0.30 1.68 15.24
N GLY A 75 -0.04 2.50 14.22
CA GLY A 75 0.46 2.38 12.86
C GLY A 75 0.48 3.71 12.14
N ILE A 76 1.37 3.81 11.15
CA ILE A 76 1.44 4.86 10.15
C ILE A 76 1.27 4.18 8.80
N TYR A 77 0.33 4.63 8.00
CA TYR A 77 0.10 4.16 6.63
C TYR A 77 0.25 5.32 5.66
N THR A 78 1.15 5.21 4.69
CA THR A 78 1.36 6.22 3.64
C THR A 78 0.96 5.65 2.29
N GLY A 79 0.20 6.45 1.53
CA GLY A 79 -0.17 6.17 0.14
C GLY A 79 0.36 7.25 -0.80
N PHE A 80 -0.52 7.87 -1.57
CA PHE A 80 -0.16 8.84 -2.60
C PHE A 80 0.56 10.07 -2.05
N VAL A 81 1.67 10.41 -2.71
CA VAL A 81 2.45 11.64 -2.51
C VAL A 81 2.69 12.35 -3.83
N ALA A 82 2.55 13.67 -3.83
CA ALA A 82 2.65 14.50 -5.02
C ALA A 82 4.03 15.12 -5.25
N SER A 83 4.91 15.12 -4.25
CA SER A 83 6.21 15.82 -4.34
C SER A 83 7.26 15.30 -3.36
N GLU A 84 8.52 15.64 -3.66
CA GLU A 84 9.65 15.37 -2.75
C GLU A 84 9.46 16.04 -1.38
N ALA A 85 8.86 17.23 -1.35
CA ALA A 85 8.58 17.96 -0.11
C ALA A 85 7.61 17.20 0.79
N GLN A 86 6.61 16.51 0.21
CA GLN A 86 5.68 15.68 0.99
C GLN A 86 6.38 14.48 1.63
N ILE A 87 7.33 13.85 0.93
CA ILE A 87 8.12 12.77 1.54
C ILE A 87 8.98 13.31 2.69
N ASP A 88 9.54 14.51 2.58
CA ASP A 88 10.25 15.15 3.70
C ASP A 88 9.33 15.37 4.91
N GLN A 89 8.09 15.81 4.68
CA GLN A 89 7.09 15.94 5.75
C GLN A 89 6.71 14.58 6.36
N ILE A 90 6.67 13.52 5.56
CA ILE A 90 6.44 12.15 6.06
C ILE A 90 7.61 11.71 6.95
N PHE A 91 8.86 11.97 6.58
CA PHE A 91 10.00 11.68 7.45
C PHE A 91 9.92 12.44 8.77
N HIS A 92 9.57 13.73 8.76
CA HIS A 92 9.35 14.48 10.00
C HIS A 92 8.22 13.91 10.85
N PHE A 93 7.16 13.40 10.21
CA PHE A 93 6.06 12.72 10.89
C PHE A 93 6.53 11.40 11.55
N ILE A 94 7.30 10.59 10.81
CA ILE A 94 7.91 9.36 11.32
C ILE A 94 8.83 9.67 12.51
N ASP A 95 9.71 10.65 12.39
CA ASP A 95 10.62 11.07 13.48
C ASP A 95 9.85 11.50 14.75
N THR A 96 8.62 11.99 14.59
CA THR A 96 7.80 12.47 15.73
C THR A 96 6.99 11.34 16.37
N PHE A 97 6.44 10.40 15.59
CA PHE A 97 5.41 9.47 16.05
C PHE A 97 5.76 7.99 15.93
N TYR A 98 6.80 7.62 15.17
CA TYR A 98 7.21 6.22 15.09
C TYR A 98 7.96 5.80 16.35
N THR A 99 7.49 4.71 16.95
CA THR A 99 8.08 4.12 18.17
C THR A 99 8.23 2.60 18.00
N SER A 100 8.82 1.92 18.97
CA SER A 100 8.92 0.46 18.96
C SER A 100 7.57 -0.26 18.79
N ASP A 101 6.48 0.38 19.20
CA ASP A 101 5.12 -0.20 19.16
C ASP A 101 4.34 0.24 17.91
N THR A 102 4.87 1.19 17.14
CA THR A 102 4.26 1.71 15.92
C THR A 102 4.80 0.97 14.68
N PHE A 103 3.95 0.44 13.79
CA PHE A 103 4.41 -0.04 12.48
C PHE A 103 4.28 1.05 11.41
N LEU A 104 5.14 0.97 10.38
CA LEU A 104 5.08 1.80 9.18
C LEU A 104 4.72 0.92 7.96
N LEU A 105 3.58 1.19 7.34
CA LEU A 105 3.19 0.61 6.06
C LEU A 105 3.33 1.69 4.98
N VAL A 106 4.08 1.37 3.92
CA VAL A 106 4.24 2.23 2.74
C VAL A 106 3.63 1.52 1.54
N ASP A 107 2.59 2.13 0.96
CA ASP A 107 2.04 1.80 -0.34
C ASP A 107 2.68 2.75 -1.37
N PRO A 108 3.68 2.29 -2.15
CA PRO A 108 4.53 3.18 -2.92
C PRO A 108 3.91 3.54 -4.28
N ILE A 109 2.80 4.28 -4.26
CA ILE A 109 2.01 4.62 -5.45
C ILE A 109 2.84 5.43 -6.46
N MET A 110 3.44 4.75 -7.46
CA MET A 110 4.35 5.35 -8.44
C MET A 110 3.98 5.09 -9.90
N GLY A 111 3.17 4.08 -10.17
CA GLY A 111 2.79 3.68 -11.52
C GLY A 111 1.91 2.43 -11.53
N ASP A 112 1.38 2.10 -12.71
CA ASP A 112 0.56 0.92 -12.92
C ASP A 112 0.73 0.39 -14.36
N ASP A 113 0.48 -0.91 -14.60
CA ASP A 113 0.56 -1.56 -15.93
C ASP A 113 1.85 -1.24 -16.71
N GLY A 114 3.01 -1.21 -16.04
CA GLY A 114 4.32 -0.89 -16.62
C GLY A 114 4.56 0.61 -16.84
N ILE A 115 3.60 1.47 -16.54
CA ILE A 115 3.68 2.91 -16.80
C ILE A 115 3.90 3.66 -15.50
N LYS A 116 5.07 4.32 -15.40
CA LYS A 116 5.36 5.25 -14.31
C LYS A 116 4.52 6.52 -14.47
N TYR A 117 3.94 7.03 -13.38
CA TYR A 117 3.21 8.29 -13.41
C TYR A 117 4.12 9.49 -13.72
N ASP A 118 3.67 10.41 -14.58
CA ASP A 118 4.45 11.54 -15.09
C ASP A 118 5.06 12.44 -14.00
N MET A 119 4.40 12.52 -12.85
CA MET A 119 4.86 13.30 -11.72
C MET A 119 6.10 12.72 -11.02
N PHE A 120 6.41 11.42 -11.21
CA PHE A 120 7.56 10.79 -10.55
C PHE A 120 8.87 11.15 -11.25
N THR A 121 9.50 12.22 -10.76
CA THR A 121 10.87 12.61 -11.12
C THR A 121 11.89 11.59 -10.60
N PRO A 122 13.11 11.53 -11.14
CA PRO A 122 14.17 10.69 -10.58
C PRO A 122 14.44 10.97 -9.09
N LYS A 123 14.34 12.24 -8.67
CA LYS A 123 14.53 12.64 -7.28
C LYS A 123 13.38 12.19 -6.37
N LEU A 124 12.13 12.23 -6.87
CA LEU A 124 10.99 11.71 -6.12
C LEU A 124 11.10 10.19 -5.96
N LEU A 125 11.57 9.47 -6.99
CA LEU A 125 11.83 8.04 -6.92
C LEU A 125 12.91 7.71 -5.89
N GLU A 126 14.04 8.47 -5.87
CA GLU A 126 15.09 8.32 -4.86
C GLU A 126 14.52 8.46 -3.44
N LYS A 127 13.71 9.49 -3.19
CA LYS A 127 13.09 9.71 -1.88
C LYS A 127 12.06 8.61 -1.53
N MET A 128 11.30 8.12 -2.51
CA MET A 128 10.39 7.00 -2.28
C MET A 128 11.16 5.72 -1.92
N ASN A 129 12.29 5.45 -2.60
CA ASN A 129 13.18 4.33 -2.22
C ASN A 129 13.67 4.47 -0.77
N ALA A 130 14.03 5.68 -0.34
CA ALA A 130 14.44 5.93 1.04
C ALA A 130 13.26 5.68 2.03
N LEU A 131 12.04 6.12 1.69
CA LEU A 131 10.85 5.89 2.51
C LEU A 131 10.50 4.39 2.60
N VAL A 132 10.56 3.69 1.47
CA VAL A 132 10.40 2.23 1.41
C VAL A 132 11.46 1.53 2.27
N GLY A 133 12.70 2.06 2.31
CA GLY A 133 13.78 1.54 3.16
C GLY A 133 13.45 1.56 4.66
N GLU A 134 12.69 2.54 5.13
CA GLU A 134 12.28 2.67 6.55
C GLU A 134 11.03 1.83 6.89
N ALA A 135 10.27 1.37 5.89
CA ALA A 135 9.00 0.68 6.11
C ALA A 135 9.16 -0.71 6.74
N ASP A 136 8.25 -1.05 7.66
CA ASP A 136 8.07 -2.42 8.17
C ASP A 136 7.28 -3.29 7.16
N ILE A 137 6.33 -2.68 6.45
CA ILE A 137 5.49 -3.36 5.44
C ILE A 137 5.44 -2.50 4.18
N ILE A 138 5.59 -3.11 3.01
CA ILE A 138 5.37 -2.45 1.72
C ILE A 138 4.42 -3.27 0.85
N THR A 139 3.60 -2.55 0.03
CA THR A 139 2.57 -3.16 -0.82
C THR A 139 2.73 -2.81 -2.30
N PRO A 140 3.93 -2.86 -2.89
CA PRO A 140 4.12 -2.47 -4.28
C PRO A 140 3.32 -3.37 -5.23
N ASN A 141 2.75 -2.80 -6.31
CA ASN A 141 2.35 -3.57 -7.47
C ASN A 141 3.61 -3.98 -8.28
N LEU A 142 3.43 -4.78 -9.34
CA LEU A 142 4.57 -5.25 -10.14
C LEU A 142 5.34 -4.10 -10.80
N THR A 143 4.65 -3.05 -11.27
CA THR A 143 5.28 -1.85 -11.84
C THR A 143 6.15 -1.13 -10.83
N GLU A 144 5.63 -0.94 -9.64
CA GLU A 144 6.31 -0.29 -8.53
C GLU A 144 7.51 -1.11 -8.04
N LEU A 145 7.37 -2.44 -7.97
CA LEU A 145 8.50 -3.31 -7.67
C LEU A 145 9.63 -3.12 -8.69
N CYS A 146 9.28 -3.10 -10.00
CA CYS A 146 10.28 -2.86 -11.05
C CYS A 146 10.94 -1.49 -10.92
N LEU A 147 10.18 -0.44 -10.61
CA LEU A 147 10.73 0.90 -10.37
C LEU A 147 11.66 0.95 -9.14
N LEU A 148 11.32 0.24 -8.06
CA LEU A 148 12.12 0.17 -6.84
C LEU A 148 13.42 -0.62 -7.02
N THR A 149 13.43 -1.58 -7.94
CA THR A 149 14.57 -2.51 -8.15
C THR A 149 15.34 -2.26 -9.44
N ASP A 150 14.94 -1.25 -10.23
CA ASP A 150 15.48 -0.96 -11.59
C ASP A 150 15.37 -2.17 -12.53
N ALA A 151 14.28 -2.94 -12.43
CA ALA A 151 14.02 -4.12 -13.25
C ALA A 151 13.18 -3.78 -14.48
N ASP A 152 13.35 -4.57 -15.55
CA ASP A 152 12.59 -4.43 -16.78
C ASP A 152 11.21 -5.10 -16.64
N TYR A 153 10.15 -4.28 -16.57
CA TYR A 153 8.78 -4.74 -16.45
C TYR A 153 8.34 -5.63 -17.61
N ASP A 154 8.65 -5.23 -18.87
CA ASP A 154 8.23 -5.97 -20.06
C ASP A 154 8.87 -7.35 -20.11
N ALA A 155 10.16 -7.44 -19.74
CA ALA A 155 10.84 -8.73 -19.65
C ALA A 155 10.21 -9.67 -18.60
N ILE A 156 9.65 -9.13 -17.53
CA ILE A 156 9.02 -9.94 -16.47
C ILE A 156 7.64 -10.42 -16.89
N ILE A 157 6.79 -9.55 -17.45
CA ILE A 157 5.42 -9.95 -17.86
C ILE A 157 5.40 -10.94 -19.02
N ASP A 158 6.47 -11.00 -19.82
CA ASP A 158 6.65 -11.97 -20.92
C ASP A 158 6.96 -13.40 -20.44
N ILE A 159 7.22 -13.60 -19.14
CA ILE A 159 7.47 -14.94 -18.57
C ILE A 159 6.17 -15.74 -18.55
N ALA A 160 6.06 -16.72 -19.45
CA ALA A 160 4.84 -17.53 -19.61
C ALA A 160 4.62 -18.57 -18.49
N ASP A 161 5.71 -19.10 -17.90
CA ASP A 161 5.62 -20.08 -16.80
C ASP A 161 5.40 -19.35 -15.47
N THR A 162 4.24 -19.59 -14.85
CA THR A 162 3.86 -18.95 -13.58
C THR A 162 4.88 -19.20 -12.46
N ARG A 163 5.53 -20.37 -12.39
CA ARG A 163 6.50 -20.67 -11.33
C ARG A 163 7.75 -19.84 -11.51
N ILE A 164 8.28 -19.76 -12.74
CA ILE A 164 9.44 -18.91 -13.06
C ILE A 164 9.12 -17.45 -12.80
N LEU A 165 7.93 -16.98 -13.21
CA LEU A 165 7.46 -15.62 -12.94
C LEU A 165 7.49 -15.29 -11.45
N ILE A 166 6.91 -16.17 -10.61
CA ILE A 166 6.86 -15.98 -9.16
C ILE A 166 8.24 -16.03 -8.51
N ASP A 167 9.11 -16.91 -8.99
CA ASP A 167 10.50 -16.99 -8.51
C ASP A 167 11.25 -15.69 -8.82
N VAL A 168 11.15 -15.17 -10.05
CA VAL A 168 11.79 -13.89 -10.45
C VAL A 168 11.27 -12.73 -9.62
N ILE A 169 9.93 -12.58 -9.48
CA ILE A 169 9.33 -11.52 -8.66
C ILE A 169 9.78 -11.65 -7.20
N GLY A 170 9.83 -12.88 -6.68
CA GLY A 170 10.27 -13.15 -5.31
C GLY A 170 11.74 -12.80 -5.08
N GLU A 171 12.63 -13.07 -6.04
CA GLU A 171 14.03 -12.65 -5.98
C GLU A 171 14.15 -11.11 -5.97
N LEU A 172 13.46 -10.42 -6.89
CA LEU A 172 13.45 -8.96 -6.92
C LEU A 172 12.93 -8.37 -5.60
N ALA A 173 11.80 -8.83 -5.11
CA ALA A 173 11.25 -8.36 -3.83
C ALA A 173 12.23 -8.59 -2.67
N SER A 174 12.95 -9.71 -2.66
CA SER A 174 13.91 -10.01 -1.60
C SER A 174 15.10 -9.05 -1.57
N THR A 175 15.43 -8.37 -2.68
CA THR A 175 16.48 -7.32 -2.67
C THR A 175 16.10 -6.10 -1.83
N LEU A 176 14.81 -5.91 -1.57
CA LEU A 176 14.29 -4.81 -0.73
C LEU A 176 14.23 -5.17 0.76
N LEU A 177 14.53 -6.43 1.13
CA LEU A 177 14.69 -6.83 2.52
C LEU A 177 16.01 -6.30 3.09
N PRO A 178 16.07 -5.99 4.38
CA PRO A 178 17.34 -5.61 5.01
C PRO A 178 18.35 -6.77 4.90
N PRO A 179 19.63 -6.46 4.70
CA PRO A 179 20.66 -7.50 4.68
C PRO A 179 20.74 -8.22 6.03
N ASP A 180 21.13 -9.50 6.00
CA ASP A 180 21.35 -10.27 7.24
C ASP A 180 22.38 -9.56 8.12
N SER A 181 22.02 -9.26 9.37
CA SER A 181 22.80 -8.48 10.31
C SER A 181 23.90 -9.32 10.96
N ASP A 182 24.88 -9.83 10.18
CA ASP A 182 26.03 -10.51 10.79
C ASP A 182 27.27 -9.62 10.97
N ASN A 183 27.34 -8.38 10.46
CA ASN A 183 28.55 -7.57 10.58
C ASN A 183 28.38 -6.04 10.39
N SER A 184 27.41 -5.37 10.93
CA SER A 184 27.43 -3.89 10.91
C SER A 184 27.64 -3.30 12.31
N ASN A 185 28.91 -2.96 12.61
CA ASN A 185 29.32 -2.06 13.71
C ASN A 185 28.94 -0.59 13.41
N THR A 186 27.70 -0.33 13.00
CA THR A 186 27.20 1.04 12.85
C THR A 186 26.36 1.42 14.06
N LEU A 187 26.92 2.35 14.84
CA LEU A 187 26.31 3.00 16.01
C LEU A 187 25.17 3.95 15.58
N ASP A 188 24.17 3.45 14.88
CA ASP A 188 22.95 4.23 14.64
C ASP A 188 21.92 3.81 15.69
N SER A 189 21.60 4.73 16.59
CA SER A 189 20.71 4.50 17.75
C SER A 189 19.25 4.12 17.34
N ARG A 190 18.91 4.17 16.04
CA ARG A 190 17.64 3.74 15.45
C ARG A 190 17.60 2.24 15.14
N GLN A 191 18.75 1.54 15.15
CA GLN A 191 18.87 0.12 14.71
C GLN A 191 18.53 -0.92 15.78
N THR A 192 18.25 -0.54 17.03
CA THR A 192 18.14 -1.48 18.15
C THR A 192 16.84 -2.29 18.20
N SER A 193 15.89 -2.11 17.26
CA SER A 193 14.71 -2.98 17.13
C SER A 193 14.02 -2.86 15.76
N LYS A 194 14.76 -2.92 14.64
CA LYS A 194 14.08 -3.03 13.34
C LYS A 194 13.23 -4.29 13.33
N LYS A 195 11.91 -4.10 13.16
CA LYS A 195 10.97 -5.20 12.95
C LYS A 195 11.33 -5.92 11.65
N GLU A 196 10.98 -7.19 11.57
CA GLU A 196 11.13 -7.94 10.33
C GLU A 196 10.31 -7.28 9.22
N LYS A 197 10.97 -6.96 8.10
CA LYS A 197 10.31 -6.33 6.96
C LYS A 197 9.48 -7.34 6.20
N GLU A 198 8.25 -6.95 5.86
CA GLU A 198 7.28 -7.76 5.14
C GLU A 198 6.92 -7.07 3.81
N ILE A 199 6.99 -7.79 2.70
CA ILE A 199 6.72 -7.27 1.36
C ILE A 199 5.54 -8.02 0.77
N ILE A 200 4.59 -7.31 0.18
CA ILE A 200 3.46 -7.91 -0.51
C ILE A 200 3.42 -7.32 -1.92
N VAL A 201 3.91 -8.09 -2.89
CA VAL A 201 3.81 -7.67 -4.30
C VAL A 201 2.42 -7.99 -4.80
N THR A 202 1.67 -6.96 -5.20
CA THR A 202 0.27 -7.07 -5.61
C THR A 202 0.11 -7.06 -7.13
N GLY A 203 -1.07 -7.43 -7.62
CA GLY A 203 -1.42 -7.26 -9.02
C GLY A 203 -0.71 -8.21 -10.00
N ILE A 204 -0.23 -9.37 -9.56
CA ILE A 204 0.49 -10.31 -10.42
C ILE A 204 -0.49 -11.11 -11.27
N HIS A 205 -0.48 -10.89 -12.58
CA HIS A 205 -1.24 -11.72 -13.52
C HIS A 205 -0.57 -13.07 -13.69
N CYS A 206 -1.25 -14.15 -13.30
CA CYS A 206 -0.73 -15.51 -13.39
C CYS A 206 -1.82 -16.51 -13.85
N LYS A 207 -1.44 -17.79 -13.97
CA LYS A 207 -2.36 -18.88 -14.29
C LYS A 207 -2.25 -19.98 -13.25
N ASN A 208 -3.40 -20.58 -12.91
CA ASN A 208 -3.38 -21.81 -12.09
C ASN A 208 -2.99 -23.03 -12.94
N GLU A 209 -2.89 -24.20 -12.30
CA GLU A 209 -2.57 -25.49 -12.95
C GLU A 209 -3.56 -25.92 -14.04
N HIS A 210 -4.75 -25.36 -14.07
CA HIS A 210 -5.78 -25.58 -15.09
C HIS A 210 -5.76 -24.51 -16.21
N GLY A 211 -4.77 -23.58 -16.21
CA GLY A 211 -4.65 -22.51 -17.19
C GLY A 211 -5.63 -21.36 -16.99
N GLN A 212 -6.38 -21.31 -15.89
CA GLN A 212 -7.30 -20.22 -15.60
C GLN A 212 -6.53 -18.98 -15.15
N LYS A 213 -6.99 -17.80 -15.61
CA LYS A 213 -6.41 -16.51 -15.22
C LYS A 213 -6.64 -16.24 -13.74
N MET A 214 -5.58 -15.88 -13.05
CA MET A 214 -5.57 -15.55 -11.62
C MET A 214 -4.94 -14.18 -11.40
N MET A 215 -5.33 -13.51 -10.34
CA MET A 215 -4.67 -12.34 -9.77
C MET A 215 -3.92 -12.78 -8.53
N GLY A 216 -2.60 -12.61 -8.53
CA GLY A 216 -1.72 -13.04 -7.46
C GLY A 216 -1.24 -11.90 -6.59
N ASN A 217 -1.09 -12.18 -5.28
CA ASN A 217 -0.36 -11.36 -4.33
C ASN A 217 0.76 -12.20 -3.74
N LEU A 218 2.02 -11.81 -3.92
CA LEU A 218 3.18 -12.56 -3.44
C LEU A 218 3.67 -11.96 -2.12
N TYR A 219 3.53 -12.71 -1.05
CA TYR A 219 4.11 -12.39 0.24
C TYR A 219 5.58 -12.83 0.29
N VAL A 220 6.45 -11.92 0.70
CA VAL A 220 7.89 -12.14 0.87
C VAL A 220 8.34 -11.58 2.22
N SER A 221 8.96 -12.43 3.02
CA SER A 221 9.69 -12.07 4.23
C SER A 221 11.03 -12.77 4.23
N LYS A 222 11.85 -12.60 5.28
CA LYS A 222 13.16 -13.23 5.39
C LYS A 222 13.10 -14.75 5.13
N ASP A 223 12.12 -15.45 5.73
CA ASP A 223 12.05 -16.91 5.72
C ASP A 223 10.90 -17.45 4.87
N THR A 224 10.08 -16.60 4.28
CA THR A 224 8.85 -17.04 3.61
C THR A 224 8.63 -16.33 2.29
N ARG A 225 8.32 -17.11 1.25
CA ARG A 225 7.74 -16.66 0.00
C ARG A 225 6.48 -17.47 -0.26
N LYS A 226 5.33 -16.78 -0.43
CA LYS A 226 4.05 -17.46 -0.63
C LYS A 226 3.15 -16.66 -1.55
N LEU A 227 2.73 -17.27 -2.66
CA LEU A 227 1.72 -16.73 -3.56
C LEU A 227 0.32 -17.00 -3.01
N PHE A 228 -0.50 -15.95 -3.00
CA PHE A 228 -1.95 -16.01 -2.80
C PHE A 228 -2.61 -15.63 -4.11
N ALA A 229 -3.34 -16.54 -4.72
CA ALA A 229 -3.95 -16.33 -6.03
C ALA A 229 -5.47 -16.43 -5.95
N PHE A 230 -6.14 -15.45 -6.55
CA PHE A 230 -7.60 -15.30 -6.60
C PHE A 230 -8.06 -15.36 -8.05
N PRO A 231 -9.27 -15.83 -8.35
CA PRO A 231 -9.80 -15.77 -9.70
C PRO A 231 -9.71 -14.33 -10.25
N HIS A 232 -9.19 -14.18 -11.47
CA HIS A 232 -9.23 -12.89 -12.15
C HIS A 232 -10.65 -12.65 -12.63
N VAL A 233 -11.40 -11.82 -11.91
CA VAL A 233 -12.80 -11.48 -12.18
C VAL A 233 -12.91 -10.01 -12.60
N GLY A 234 -13.77 -9.71 -13.56
CA GLY A 234 -14.03 -8.32 -13.97
C GLY A 234 -12.84 -7.64 -14.65
N GLY A 235 -12.75 -6.33 -14.43
CA GLY A 235 -11.71 -5.44 -14.96
C GLY A 235 -10.79 -4.88 -13.86
N SER A 236 -9.95 -3.93 -14.26
CA SER A 236 -9.20 -3.09 -13.31
C SER A 236 -10.09 -1.97 -12.79
N TYR A 237 -9.90 -1.54 -11.55
CA TYR A 237 -10.63 -0.43 -10.91
C TYR A 237 -9.67 0.40 -10.06
N SER A 238 -9.85 1.72 -10.10
CA SER A 238 -9.09 2.64 -9.25
C SER A 238 -9.35 2.34 -7.76
N GLY A 239 -8.32 2.48 -6.91
CA GLY A 239 -8.43 2.35 -5.46
C GLY A 239 -8.40 0.92 -4.91
N THR A 240 -8.25 -0.12 -5.75
CA THR A 240 -8.12 -1.51 -5.26
C THR A 240 -6.86 -1.71 -4.43
N GLY A 241 -5.76 -1.02 -4.76
CA GLY A 241 -4.52 -0.97 -3.96
C GLY A 241 -4.78 -0.35 -2.58
N ASP A 242 -5.45 0.81 -2.54
CA ASP A 242 -5.81 1.49 -1.27
C ASP A 242 -6.67 0.60 -0.36
N LEU A 243 -7.66 -0.10 -0.94
CA LEU A 243 -8.50 -1.04 -0.19
C LEU A 243 -7.67 -2.19 0.38
N PHE A 244 -6.76 -2.75 -0.43
CA PHE A 244 -5.88 -3.83 -0.01
C PHE A 244 -4.94 -3.37 1.10
N ALA A 245 -4.17 -2.29 0.89
CA ALA A 245 -3.22 -1.75 1.86
C ALA A 245 -3.92 -1.36 3.18
N SER A 246 -5.15 -0.81 3.09
CA SER A 246 -5.98 -0.48 4.27
C SER A 246 -6.37 -1.72 5.07
N CYS A 247 -6.72 -2.83 4.42
CA CYS A 247 -7.00 -4.11 5.09
C CYS A 247 -5.74 -4.64 5.81
N ILE A 248 -4.58 -4.57 5.14
CA ILE A 248 -3.30 -4.97 5.73
C ILE A 248 -2.98 -4.10 6.96
N ALA A 249 -3.06 -2.77 6.81
CA ALA A 249 -2.78 -1.83 7.90
C ALA A 249 -3.69 -2.06 9.12
N ALA A 250 -5.00 -2.12 8.90
CA ALA A 250 -5.97 -2.31 9.98
C ALA A 250 -5.82 -3.67 10.67
N GLY A 251 -5.62 -4.73 9.89
CA GLY A 251 -5.43 -6.07 10.45
C GLY A 251 -4.12 -6.20 11.21
N LYS A 252 -3.00 -5.66 10.69
CA LYS A 252 -1.71 -5.61 11.41
C LYS A 252 -1.86 -4.86 12.73
N CYS A 253 -2.53 -3.71 12.71
CA CYS A 253 -2.85 -2.94 13.91
C CYS A 253 -3.66 -3.78 14.90
N ARG A 254 -4.59 -4.59 14.44
CA ARG A 254 -5.40 -5.51 15.26
C ARG A 254 -4.58 -6.68 15.82
N GLY A 255 -3.44 -7.02 15.21
CA GLY A 255 -2.55 -8.12 15.58
C GLY A 255 -2.75 -9.40 14.77
N ASP A 256 -3.39 -9.29 13.60
CA ASP A 256 -3.56 -10.41 12.67
C ASP A 256 -2.26 -10.68 11.88
N GLY A 257 -2.06 -11.91 11.43
CA GLY A 257 -0.93 -12.29 10.58
C GLY A 257 -1.09 -11.80 9.13
N ILE A 258 0.00 -11.40 8.48
CA ILE A 258 -0.05 -10.91 7.09
C ILE A 258 -0.62 -11.96 6.12
N PRO A 259 -0.25 -13.26 6.18
CA PRO A 259 -0.85 -14.27 5.32
C PRO A 259 -2.38 -14.34 5.38
N GLU A 260 -2.96 -14.27 6.59
CA GLU A 260 -4.40 -14.26 6.81
C GLU A 260 -5.05 -13.00 6.27
N LEU A 261 -4.35 -11.86 6.39
CA LEU A 261 -4.82 -10.57 5.88
C LEU A 261 -4.81 -10.53 4.34
N ILE A 262 -3.81 -11.10 3.68
CA ILE A 262 -3.78 -11.21 2.21
C ILE A 262 -4.96 -12.06 1.74
N GLN A 263 -5.26 -13.16 2.42
CA GLN A 263 -6.41 -14.01 2.07
C GLN A 263 -7.74 -13.27 2.27
N LEU A 264 -7.88 -12.55 3.38
CA LEU A 264 -9.09 -11.78 3.70
C LEU A 264 -9.31 -10.66 2.67
N SER A 265 -8.28 -9.82 2.45
CA SER A 265 -8.36 -8.69 1.53
C SER A 265 -8.57 -9.13 0.08
N GLY A 266 -7.91 -10.20 -0.36
CA GLY A 266 -8.11 -10.76 -1.70
C GLY A 266 -9.53 -11.28 -1.92
N THR A 267 -10.11 -11.99 -0.94
CA THR A 267 -11.50 -12.46 -1.01
C THR A 267 -12.50 -11.29 -1.00
N PHE A 268 -12.25 -10.28 -0.17
CA PHE A 268 -13.06 -9.07 -0.12
C PHE A 268 -13.06 -8.32 -1.46
N LEU A 269 -11.86 -8.11 -2.04
CA LEU A 269 -11.70 -7.43 -3.33
C LEU A 269 -12.31 -8.24 -4.48
N GLU A 270 -12.15 -9.58 -4.49
CA GLU A 270 -12.78 -10.43 -5.50
C GLU A 270 -14.30 -10.20 -5.57
N GLN A 271 -14.99 -10.15 -4.41
CA GLN A 271 -16.42 -9.90 -4.37
C GLN A 271 -16.78 -8.49 -4.84
N ALA A 272 -16.04 -7.47 -4.39
CA ALA A 272 -16.26 -6.08 -4.78
C ALA A 272 -16.04 -5.86 -6.29
N ILE A 273 -14.97 -6.44 -6.86
CA ILE A 273 -14.66 -6.34 -8.29
C ILE A 273 -15.72 -7.06 -9.12
N LYS A 274 -16.14 -8.25 -8.71
CA LYS A 274 -17.17 -9.01 -9.40
C LYS A 274 -18.48 -8.23 -9.49
N ASP A 275 -18.96 -7.70 -8.37
CA ASP A 275 -20.20 -6.88 -8.29
C ASP A 275 -20.09 -5.63 -9.18
N SER A 276 -18.93 -4.96 -9.15
CA SER A 276 -18.68 -3.78 -9.97
C SER A 276 -18.68 -4.09 -11.47
N ALA A 277 -18.15 -5.25 -11.87
CA ALA A 277 -18.15 -5.69 -13.25
C ALA A 277 -19.59 -6.04 -13.72
N GLU A 278 -20.39 -6.70 -12.88
CA GLU A 278 -21.80 -7.02 -13.18
C GLU A 278 -22.65 -5.74 -13.34
N GLU A 279 -22.35 -4.70 -12.56
CA GLU A 279 -23.02 -3.40 -12.64
C GLU A 279 -22.43 -2.46 -13.70
N ASN A 280 -21.34 -2.85 -14.41
CA ASN A 280 -20.62 -2.04 -15.38
C ASN A 280 -20.12 -0.71 -14.79
N VAL A 281 -19.60 -0.73 -13.56
CA VAL A 281 -19.04 0.44 -12.90
C VAL A 281 -17.84 0.96 -13.70
N PRO A 282 -17.74 2.27 -14.00
CA PRO A 282 -16.59 2.84 -14.69
C PRO A 282 -15.30 2.70 -13.86
N TYR A 283 -14.16 2.47 -14.54
CA TYR A 283 -12.85 2.36 -13.90
C TYR A 283 -12.56 3.45 -12.84
N PRO A 284 -12.78 4.76 -13.14
CA PRO A 284 -12.43 5.81 -12.18
C PRO A 284 -13.36 5.87 -10.95
N ASP A 285 -14.55 5.26 -11.02
CA ASP A 285 -15.46 5.25 -9.86
C ASP A 285 -14.98 4.33 -8.74
N GLY A 286 -14.06 3.40 -9.04
CA GLY A 286 -13.60 2.37 -8.10
C GLY A 286 -14.64 1.23 -7.94
N THR A 287 -14.38 0.32 -7.01
CA THR A 287 -15.23 -0.86 -6.80
C THR A 287 -16.39 -0.57 -5.83
N ASN A 288 -17.51 -1.30 -5.96
CA ASN A 288 -18.67 -1.29 -5.05
C ASN A 288 -18.36 -1.99 -3.72
N TYR A 289 -17.27 -1.63 -3.08
CA TYR A 289 -16.76 -2.31 -1.88
C TYR A 289 -17.65 -2.12 -0.64
N GLU A 290 -18.43 -1.07 -0.57
CA GLU A 290 -19.24 -0.71 0.59
C GLU A 290 -20.20 -1.86 1.02
N LYS A 291 -20.75 -2.57 0.03
CA LYS A 291 -21.63 -3.73 0.24
C LYS A 291 -20.94 -4.89 0.97
N TYR A 292 -19.60 -4.95 0.90
CA TYR A 292 -18.77 -6.06 1.36
C TYR A 292 -17.96 -5.76 2.62
N LEU A 293 -18.02 -4.53 3.16
CA LEU A 293 -17.33 -4.15 4.40
C LEU A 293 -17.61 -5.08 5.58
N TYR A 294 -18.78 -5.71 5.61
CA TYR A 294 -19.14 -6.68 6.65
C TYR A 294 -18.19 -7.90 6.70
N MET A 295 -17.51 -8.24 5.59
CA MET A 295 -16.57 -9.35 5.53
C MET A 295 -15.30 -9.08 6.36
N LEU A 296 -14.99 -7.82 6.62
CA LEU A 296 -13.82 -7.36 7.35
C LEU A 296 -14.05 -7.30 8.86
N ILE A 297 -15.31 -7.43 9.31
CA ILE A 297 -15.68 -7.35 10.71
C ILE A 297 -15.38 -8.68 11.39
N LYS A 298 -14.47 -8.71 12.35
CA LYS A 298 -14.29 -9.87 13.23
C LYS A 298 -15.49 -9.98 14.19
N LYS A 299 -16.07 -11.16 14.24
CA LYS A 299 -17.11 -11.51 15.22
C LYS A 299 -16.50 -11.79 16.60
#